data_dd32a8923a063b442ce88f295be856a9
#
_entry.id   dd32a8923a063b442ce88f295be856a9
#
_cell.length_a   1.000
_cell.length_b   1.000
_cell.length_c   1.000
_cell.angle_alpha   90.00
_cell.angle_beta   90.00
_cell.angle_gamma   90.00
#
_symmetry.space_group_name_H-M   'P 1'
#
loop_
_entity.id
_entity.type
_entity.pdbx_description
1 polymer ?
#
loop_
_entity_poly.entity_id
_entity_poly.type
_entity_poly.pdbx_seq_one_letter_code
_entity_poly.pdbx_strand_id
1 'polypeptide(L)'
;TIKGDSMLPTYKTGQHVWVNKLLMGARIYTGYYFDKPDLKSIRMPGLRKIQPGDIAIFNDPYERYGDRVSFIINRVFAKRCIACPGDTVSVTNGFYRNSSGMNTGIPFQNQQMVASFPDSKLKEMGAIYPVYPWVESLGWTIKNMGPLYVPGKGDRILLDTLSARIYDRLIEYECGKKPVISDGNVYVNGLIKDTYTFKSNYYFFAGDNVLNSKDSRYIGLVPEDYIIGIVWP
;
A
#
# COMPACT_ATOMS: atom_id res chain seq x y z
N THR A 1 -12.62 4.99 15.91
CA THR A 1 -12.91 3.60 16.37
C THR A 1 -12.40 2.63 15.31
N ILE A 2 -11.67 1.60 15.72
CA ILE A 2 -11.20 0.50 14.86
C ILE A 2 -12.39 -0.35 14.44
N LYS A 3 -12.49 -0.64 13.14
CA LYS A 3 -13.49 -1.53 12.58
C LYS A 3 -12.81 -2.76 11.98
N GLY A 4 -13.29 -3.96 12.34
CA GLY A 4 -12.73 -5.24 11.87
C GLY A 4 -11.45 -5.64 12.60
N ASP A 5 -10.98 -6.85 12.29
CA ASP A 5 -9.95 -7.57 13.06
C ASP A 5 -8.56 -7.54 12.41
N SER A 6 -8.38 -6.73 11.35
CA SER A 6 -7.12 -6.73 10.57
C SER A 6 -5.89 -6.24 11.34
N MET A 7 -6.09 -5.61 12.51
CA MET A 7 -5.02 -5.11 13.37
C MET A 7 -4.85 -5.91 14.67
N LEU A 8 -5.51 -7.07 14.79
CA LEU A 8 -5.27 -7.98 15.92
C LEU A 8 -3.83 -8.53 15.89
N PRO A 9 -3.20 -8.70 17.05
CA PRO A 9 -3.69 -8.44 18.40
C PRO A 9 -3.50 -6.99 18.86
N THR A 10 -2.86 -6.13 18.07
CA THR A 10 -2.49 -4.76 18.48
C THR A 10 -3.70 -3.91 18.81
N TYR A 11 -4.73 -3.96 17.96
CA TYR A 11 -6.00 -3.27 18.19
C TYR A 11 -7.19 -4.20 17.96
N LYS A 12 -8.16 -4.14 18.88
CA LYS A 12 -9.41 -4.90 18.79
C LYS A 12 -10.51 -4.07 18.11
N THR A 13 -11.46 -4.76 17.47
CA THR A 13 -12.69 -4.13 16.97
C THR A 13 -13.41 -3.38 18.10
N GLY A 14 -13.86 -2.17 17.80
CA GLY A 14 -14.50 -1.27 18.77
C GLY A 14 -13.54 -0.38 19.57
N GLN A 15 -12.25 -0.67 19.57
CA GLN A 15 -11.26 0.14 20.28
C GLN A 15 -11.13 1.54 19.67
N HIS A 16 -11.09 2.57 20.54
CA HIS A 16 -10.82 3.94 20.15
C HIS A 16 -9.31 4.19 20.15
N VAL A 17 -8.83 4.84 19.11
CA VAL A 17 -7.43 5.25 18.97
C VAL A 17 -7.36 6.74 18.65
N TRP A 18 -6.31 7.39 19.12
CA TRP A 18 -6.01 8.78 18.80
C TRP A 18 -5.17 8.83 17.54
N VAL A 19 -5.53 9.73 16.63
CA VAL A 19 -4.82 9.93 15.37
C VAL A 19 -4.18 11.29 15.36
N ASN A 20 -2.85 11.31 15.37
CA ASN A 20 -2.09 12.55 15.26
C ASN A 20 -1.92 12.92 13.78
N LYS A 21 -2.61 13.97 13.37
CA LYS A 21 -2.54 14.48 11.98
C LYS A 21 -1.35 15.44 11.79
N LEU A 22 -0.82 16.01 12.87
CA LEU A 22 0.27 16.99 12.78
C LEU A 22 1.62 16.30 12.52
N LEU A 23 1.78 15.04 12.91
CA LEU A 23 3.07 14.34 12.72
C LEU A 23 3.51 14.38 11.25
N MET A 24 2.64 14.04 10.33
CA MET A 24 2.97 14.07 8.91
C MET A 24 2.34 15.25 8.15
N GLY A 25 1.74 16.20 8.85
CA GLY A 25 1.04 17.35 8.29
C GLY A 25 -0.45 17.09 8.02
N ALA A 26 -1.28 17.98 8.51
CA ALA A 26 -2.72 17.90 8.29
C ALA A 26 -3.05 18.16 6.81
N ARG A 27 -4.09 17.47 6.31
CA ARG A 27 -4.65 17.74 4.98
C ARG A 27 -5.72 18.82 5.08
N ILE A 28 -5.61 19.83 4.24
CA ILE A 28 -6.63 20.88 4.06
C ILE A 28 -7.31 20.60 2.73
N TYR A 29 -8.61 20.32 2.76
CA TYR A 29 -9.40 20.10 1.55
C TYR A 29 -9.77 21.44 0.93
N THR A 30 -9.49 21.59 -0.37
CA THR A 30 -9.73 22.83 -1.12
C THR A 30 -11.11 22.89 -1.78
N GLY A 31 -11.94 21.88 -1.56
CA GLY A 31 -13.32 21.79 -2.04
C GLY A 31 -14.21 21.00 -1.10
N TYR A 32 -15.51 21.29 -1.08
CA TYR A 32 -16.50 20.64 -0.22
C TYR A 32 -17.30 19.54 -0.92
N TYR A 33 -16.84 19.07 -2.09
CA TYR A 33 -17.52 18.05 -2.87
C TYR A 33 -17.07 16.65 -2.41
N PHE A 34 -17.56 16.23 -1.25
CA PHE A 34 -17.17 14.95 -0.61
C PHE A 34 -17.68 13.70 -1.34
N ASP A 35 -18.54 13.87 -2.32
CA ASP A 35 -19.12 12.84 -3.18
C ASP A 35 -18.32 12.61 -4.48
N LYS A 36 -17.33 13.47 -4.78
CA LYS A 36 -16.49 13.32 -5.97
C LYS A 36 -15.21 12.54 -5.67
N PRO A 37 -14.76 11.68 -6.59
CA PRO A 37 -13.55 10.88 -6.41
C PRO A 37 -12.25 11.71 -6.44
N ASP A 38 -12.30 12.96 -6.88
CA ASP A 38 -11.14 13.83 -7.10
C ASP A 38 -11.04 14.96 -6.06
N LEU A 39 -11.31 14.65 -4.80
CA LEU A 39 -11.21 15.64 -3.73
C LEU A 39 -9.75 16.10 -3.57
N LYS A 40 -9.47 17.31 -4.01
CA LYS A 40 -8.14 17.92 -3.91
C LYS A 40 -7.85 18.36 -2.47
N SER A 41 -6.65 18.08 -2.02
CA SER A 41 -6.18 18.55 -0.72
C SER A 41 -4.75 19.07 -0.82
N ILE A 42 -4.41 20.00 0.07
CA ILE A 42 -3.04 20.48 0.30
C ILE A 42 -2.60 19.91 1.64
N ARG A 43 -1.42 19.29 1.68
CA ARG A 43 -0.82 18.83 2.93
C ARG A 43 0.07 19.90 3.51
N MET A 44 -0.13 20.21 4.78
CA MET A 44 0.76 21.09 5.54
C MET A 44 2.10 20.36 5.85
N PRO A 45 3.18 21.10 6.08
CA PRO A 45 4.40 20.50 6.61
C PRO A 45 4.11 19.71 7.89
N GLY A 46 4.67 18.52 7.99
CA GLY A 46 4.58 17.66 9.18
C GLY A 46 5.81 17.77 10.06
N LEU A 47 5.69 17.29 11.29
CA LEU A 47 6.80 17.26 12.26
C LEU A 47 7.82 16.16 11.93
N ARG A 48 7.37 15.05 11.33
CA ARG A 48 8.23 13.95 10.85
C ARG A 48 7.57 13.16 9.74
N LYS A 49 8.36 12.39 9.02
CA LYS A 49 7.86 11.40 8.06
C LYS A 49 7.37 10.13 8.77
N ILE A 50 6.52 9.36 8.09
CA ILE A 50 6.16 8.00 8.51
C ILE A 50 7.41 7.13 8.46
N GLN A 51 7.51 6.21 9.40
CA GLN A 51 8.59 5.23 9.52
C GLN A 51 8.01 3.81 9.54
N PRO A 52 8.79 2.78 9.14
CA PRO A 52 8.41 1.40 9.37
C PRO A 52 8.06 1.16 10.83
N GLY A 53 6.96 0.44 11.08
CA GLY A 53 6.41 0.21 12.41
C GLY A 53 5.28 1.17 12.82
N ASP A 54 5.20 2.38 12.25
CA ASP A 54 4.07 3.29 12.51
C ASP A 54 2.74 2.69 12.04
N ILE A 55 1.69 2.89 12.84
CA ILE A 55 0.33 2.55 12.42
C ILE A 55 -0.32 3.81 11.86
N ALA A 56 -0.65 3.77 10.58
CA ALA A 56 -1.27 4.89 9.88
C ALA A 56 -2.75 4.63 9.62
N ILE A 57 -3.49 5.75 9.61
CA ILE A 57 -4.88 5.79 9.16
C ILE A 57 -4.87 6.43 7.78
N PHE A 58 -5.46 5.76 6.79
CA PHE A 58 -5.53 6.24 5.42
C PHE A 58 -6.84 5.88 4.74
N ASN A 59 -7.23 6.66 3.74
CA ASN A 59 -8.40 6.35 2.91
C ASN A 59 -8.08 5.16 1.99
N ASP A 60 -9.06 4.26 1.79
CA ASP A 60 -8.92 3.19 0.80
C ASP A 60 -8.67 3.82 -0.58
N PRO A 61 -7.53 3.54 -1.23
CA PRO A 61 -7.21 4.16 -2.50
C PRO A 61 -7.96 3.53 -3.68
N TYR A 62 -8.78 2.50 -3.45
CA TYR A 62 -9.44 1.77 -4.55
C TYR A 62 -10.94 1.66 -4.35
N GLU A 63 -11.69 1.83 -5.43
CA GLU A 63 -13.12 1.55 -5.46
C GLU A 63 -13.41 0.08 -5.18
N ARG A 64 -14.58 -0.20 -4.61
CA ARG A 64 -14.99 -1.55 -4.16
C ARG A 64 -14.98 -2.58 -5.30
N TYR A 65 -15.17 -2.13 -6.53
CA TYR A 65 -15.21 -2.95 -7.75
C TYR A 65 -14.35 -2.35 -8.87
N GLY A 66 -13.58 -1.29 -8.59
CA GLY A 66 -12.77 -0.56 -9.54
C GLY A 66 -11.31 -0.95 -9.45
N ASP A 67 -10.70 -1.03 -10.61
CA ASP A 67 -9.27 -1.21 -10.80
C ASP A 67 -8.51 0.13 -10.76
N ARG A 68 -9.26 1.22 -10.53
CA ARG A 68 -8.78 2.59 -10.56
C ARG A 68 -8.58 3.16 -9.16
N VAL A 69 -7.49 3.92 -8.98
CA VAL A 69 -7.25 4.69 -7.75
C VAL A 69 -8.27 5.82 -7.66
N SER A 70 -9.08 5.79 -6.60
CA SER A 70 -10.11 6.81 -6.34
C SER A 70 -10.10 7.20 -4.86
N PHE A 71 -10.50 8.44 -4.57
CA PHE A 71 -10.57 8.94 -3.21
C PHE A 71 -11.97 8.74 -2.62
N ILE A 72 -12.08 7.88 -1.60
CA ILE A 72 -13.34 7.65 -0.88
C ILE A 72 -13.15 8.06 0.58
N ILE A 73 -13.72 9.21 0.95
CA ILE A 73 -13.51 9.82 2.26
C ILE A 73 -13.97 8.95 3.43
N ASN A 74 -15.03 8.15 3.24
CA ASN A 74 -15.65 7.35 4.30
C ASN A 74 -15.06 5.93 4.43
N ARG A 75 -14.14 5.53 3.53
CA ARG A 75 -13.46 4.24 3.60
C ARG A 75 -12.06 4.43 4.12
N VAL A 76 -11.88 4.05 5.37
CA VAL A 76 -10.65 4.32 6.12
C VAL A 76 -10.09 3.01 6.64
N PHE A 77 -8.80 2.80 6.43
CA PHE A 77 -8.03 1.68 6.96
C PHE A 77 -7.07 2.14 8.06
N ALA A 78 -6.87 1.25 9.03
CA ALA A 78 -5.75 1.29 9.95
C ALA A 78 -4.81 0.17 9.59
N LYS A 79 -3.55 0.47 9.25
CA LYS A 79 -2.52 -0.52 8.89
C LYS A 79 -1.14 -0.05 9.37
N ARG A 80 -0.24 -1.02 9.52
CA ARG A 80 1.14 -0.78 9.89
C ARG A 80 1.99 -0.49 8.66
N CYS A 81 2.83 0.53 8.73
CA CYS A 81 3.82 0.83 7.70
C CYS A 81 4.93 -0.22 7.74
N ILE A 82 5.18 -0.85 6.61
CA ILE A 82 6.23 -1.87 6.45
C ILE A 82 7.43 -1.26 5.72
N ALA A 83 7.16 -0.45 4.70
CA ALA A 83 8.20 0.17 3.89
C ALA A 83 7.75 1.57 3.47
N CYS A 84 8.73 2.49 3.47
CA CYS A 84 8.59 3.90 3.13
C CYS A 84 9.14 4.21 1.73
N PRO A 85 8.92 5.43 1.20
CA PRO A 85 9.53 5.86 -0.06
C PRO A 85 11.05 5.65 -0.08
N GLY A 86 11.55 4.98 -1.12
CA GLY A 86 12.95 4.59 -1.28
C GLY A 86 13.30 3.20 -0.75
N ASP A 87 12.42 2.58 0.04
CA ASP A 87 12.63 1.22 0.53
C ASP A 87 12.28 0.16 -0.52
N THR A 88 12.79 -1.03 -0.30
CA THR A 88 12.33 -2.26 -0.97
C THR A 88 11.71 -3.18 0.06
N VAL A 89 10.51 -3.68 -0.20
CA VAL A 89 9.80 -4.62 0.67
C VAL A 89 9.81 -6.02 0.08
N SER A 90 9.95 -7.02 0.93
CA SER A 90 9.77 -8.44 0.59
C SER A 90 9.05 -9.20 1.70
N VAL A 91 8.41 -10.28 1.33
CA VAL A 91 7.91 -11.31 2.24
C VAL A 91 8.62 -12.59 1.88
N THR A 92 9.32 -13.19 2.85
CA THR A 92 10.02 -14.44 2.69
C THR A 92 9.49 -15.44 3.71
N ASN A 93 8.90 -16.53 3.22
CA ASN A 93 8.26 -17.55 4.06
C ASN A 93 7.31 -16.92 5.12
N GLY A 94 6.49 -15.94 4.71
CA GLY A 94 5.53 -15.26 5.58
C GLY A 94 6.06 -14.10 6.43
N PHE A 95 7.40 -13.90 6.45
CA PHE A 95 8.03 -12.83 7.23
C PHE A 95 8.34 -11.60 6.39
N TYR A 96 7.89 -10.44 6.87
CA TYR A 96 8.12 -9.15 6.22
C TYR A 96 9.54 -8.63 6.48
N ARG A 97 10.14 -8.06 5.44
CA ARG A 97 11.43 -7.37 5.48
C ARG A 97 11.37 -6.10 4.64
N ASN A 98 12.13 -5.10 5.03
CA ASN A 98 12.38 -3.90 4.25
C ASN A 98 13.89 -3.65 4.11
N SER A 99 14.30 -2.89 3.11
CA SER A 99 15.71 -2.60 2.85
C SER A 99 16.33 -1.63 3.86
N SER A 100 15.51 -0.84 4.58
CA SER A 100 16.00 0.03 5.65
C SER A 100 16.50 -0.74 6.87
N GLY A 101 16.18 -2.05 6.97
CA GLY A 101 16.51 -2.89 8.12
C GLY A 101 15.73 -2.55 9.40
N MET A 102 14.81 -1.57 9.33
CA MET A 102 13.99 -1.19 10.47
C MET A 102 12.97 -2.28 10.80
N ASN A 103 12.71 -2.47 12.10
CA ASN A 103 11.70 -3.42 12.54
C ASN A 103 10.31 -2.98 12.02
N THR A 104 9.65 -3.86 11.31
CA THR A 104 8.31 -3.60 10.78
C THR A 104 7.23 -3.55 11.87
N GLY A 105 7.49 -4.14 13.05
CA GLY A 105 6.54 -4.19 14.17
C GLY A 105 5.37 -5.13 13.95
N ILE A 106 5.29 -5.88 12.85
CA ILE A 106 4.26 -6.92 12.66
C ILE A 106 4.45 -8.01 13.73
N PRO A 107 3.39 -8.45 14.42
CA PRO A 107 3.48 -9.48 15.44
C PRO A 107 4.09 -10.78 14.89
N PHE A 108 5.15 -11.26 15.56
CA PHE A 108 5.90 -12.44 15.14
C PHE A 108 5.00 -13.67 15.01
N GLN A 109 4.10 -13.89 15.97
CA GLN A 109 3.20 -15.05 15.99
C GLN A 109 2.30 -15.10 14.75
N ASN A 110 1.83 -13.95 14.27
CA ASN A 110 0.98 -13.89 13.08
C ASN A 110 1.75 -14.20 11.80
N GLN A 111 3.01 -13.79 11.72
CA GLN A 111 3.91 -14.16 10.62
C GLN A 111 4.27 -15.65 10.68
N GLN A 112 4.61 -16.13 11.88
CA GLN A 112 4.94 -17.55 12.11
C GLN A 112 3.76 -18.47 11.76
N MET A 113 2.53 -18.04 12.03
CA MET A 113 1.32 -18.78 11.63
C MET A 113 1.26 -18.98 10.11
N VAL A 114 1.52 -17.93 9.31
CA VAL A 114 1.60 -18.04 7.85
C VAL A 114 2.73 -18.94 7.41
N ALA A 115 3.89 -18.83 8.05
CA ALA A 115 5.06 -19.66 7.75
C ALA A 115 4.82 -21.15 8.00
N SER A 116 4.16 -21.50 9.10
CA SER A 116 4.00 -22.87 9.57
C SER A 116 2.92 -23.67 8.83
N PHE A 117 1.90 -23.03 8.28
CA PHE A 117 0.84 -23.73 7.57
C PHE A 117 1.24 -24.08 6.13
N PRO A 118 0.90 -25.29 5.62
CA PRO A 118 1.02 -25.59 4.21
C PRO A 118 0.05 -24.71 3.38
N ASP A 119 0.36 -24.54 2.10
CA ASP A 119 -0.41 -23.67 1.20
C ASP A 119 -1.89 -24.09 1.07
N SER A 120 -2.13 -25.42 1.06
CA SER A 120 -3.48 -25.97 1.05
C SER A 120 -4.28 -25.48 2.26
N LYS A 121 -3.67 -25.50 3.45
CA LYS A 121 -4.30 -25.08 4.70
C LYS A 121 -4.61 -23.59 4.70
N LEU A 122 -3.71 -22.75 4.20
CA LEU A 122 -3.95 -21.30 4.08
C LEU A 122 -5.13 -21.01 3.15
N LYS A 123 -5.25 -21.75 2.05
CA LYS A 123 -6.38 -21.63 1.10
C LYS A 123 -7.70 -22.07 1.74
N GLU A 124 -7.71 -23.19 2.47
CA GLU A 124 -8.87 -23.66 3.23
C GLU A 124 -9.35 -22.65 4.28
N MET A 125 -8.41 -21.93 4.91
CA MET A 125 -8.72 -20.86 5.87
C MET A 125 -9.23 -19.59 5.20
N GLY A 126 -9.39 -19.57 3.88
CA GLY A 126 -9.88 -18.43 3.12
C GLY A 126 -8.84 -17.35 2.86
N ALA A 127 -7.55 -17.63 3.09
CA ALA A 127 -6.50 -16.70 2.74
C ALA A 127 -6.46 -16.50 1.21
N ILE A 128 -6.47 -15.25 0.76
CA ILE A 128 -6.23 -14.92 -0.64
C ILE A 128 -4.76 -15.15 -0.91
N TYR A 129 -4.46 -16.23 -1.63
CA TYR A 129 -3.09 -16.72 -1.77
C TYR A 129 -2.23 -15.89 -2.74
N PRO A 130 -2.68 -15.61 -4.00
CA PRO A 130 -1.94 -14.70 -4.87
C PRO A 130 -2.09 -13.25 -4.39
N VAL A 131 -1.02 -12.48 -4.55
CA VAL A 131 -0.99 -11.06 -4.17
C VAL A 131 -0.80 -10.16 -5.40
N TYR A 132 -1.13 -8.87 -5.22
CA TYR A 132 -0.92 -7.85 -6.24
C TYR A 132 0.55 -7.81 -6.70
N PRO A 133 0.85 -7.63 -7.98
CA PRO A 133 -0.06 -7.24 -9.09
C PRO A 133 -0.73 -8.42 -9.82
N TRP A 134 -0.77 -9.61 -9.26
CA TRP A 134 -1.36 -10.84 -9.83
C TRP A 134 -0.74 -11.24 -11.19
N VAL A 135 0.51 -10.87 -11.41
CA VAL A 135 1.28 -11.28 -12.59
C VAL A 135 1.82 -12.68 -12.33
N GLU A 136 1.34 -13.66 -13.08
CA GLU A 136 1.68 -15.08 -12.87
C GLU A 136 3.19 -15.35 -12.88
N SER A 137 3.93 -14.68 -13.79
CA SER A 137 5.38 -14.85 -13.89
C SER A 137 6.16 -14.40 -12.65
N LEU A 138 5.57 -13.57 -11.77
CA LEU A 138 6.19 -13.20 -10.49
C LEU A 138 6.04 -14.29 -9.44
N GLY A 139 5.02 -15.13 -9.53
CA GLY A 139 4.73 -16.16 -8.54
C GLY A 139 4.50 -15.64 -7.12
N TRP A 140 4.13 -14.35 -6.98
CA TRP A 140 3.98 -13.71 -5.68
C TRP A 140 2.76 -14.22 -4.93
N THR A 141 2.99 -14.56 -3.68
CA THR A 141 2.00 -15.13 -2.78
C THR A 141 2.07 -14.46 -1.40
N ILE A 142 1.10 -14.77 -0.55
CA ILE A 142 1.10 -14.31 0.85
C ILE A 142 2.37 -14.74 1.61
N LYS A 143 3.02 -15.85 1.21
CA LYS A 143 4.27 -16.35 1.82
C LYS A 143 5.51 -15.73 1.21
N ASN A 144 5.51 -15.52 -0.11
CA ASN A 144 6.69 -15.08 -0.83
C ASN A 144 6.31 -13.99 -1.82
N MET A 145 6.79 -12.80 -1.58
CA MET A 145 6.51 -11.61 -2.38
C MET A 145 7.74 -10.71 -2.47
N GLY A 146 7.91 -10.07 -3.59
CA GLY A 146 8.97 -9.10 -3.80
C GLY A 146 10.25 -9.71 -4.36
N PRO A 147 11.34 -8.94 -4.42
CA PRO A 147 11.45 -7.58 -3.91
C PRO A 147 10.55 -6.58 -4.67
N LEU A 148 9.83 -5.74 -3.93
CA LEU A 148 9.01 -4.65 -4.48
C LEU A 148 9.59 -3.31 -4.03
N TYR A 149 10.06 -2.49 -4.95
CA TYR A 149 10.51 -1.14 -4.66
C TYR A 149 9.32 -0.22 -4.36
N VAL A 150 9.43 0.58 -3.33
CA VAL A 150 8.43 1.56 -2.87
C VAL A 150 8.87 2.95 -3.33
N PRO A 151 8.31 3.50 -4.41
CA PRO A 151 8.83 4.72 -4.99
C PRO A 151 8.61 5.96 -4.12
N GLY A 152 9.58 6.85 -4.13
CA GLY A 152 9.49 8.21 -3.65
C GLY A 152 9.29 9.22 -4.78
N LYS A 153 8.88 10.43 -4.41
CA LYS A 153 8.79 11.54 -5.33
C LYS A 153 10.16 11.88 -5.92
N GLY A 154 10.26 11.86 -7.24
CA GLY A 154 11.50 12.10 -7.99
C GLY A 154 12.27 10.82 -8.33
N ASP A 155 11.91 9.67 -7.75
CA ASP A 155 12.56 8.41 -8.08
C ASP A 155 12.25 8.00 -9.52
N ARG A 156 13.27 7.47 -10.18
CA ARG A 156 13.21 7.03 -11.58
C ARG A 156 13.47 5.54 -11.68
N ILE A 157 12.60 4.84 -12.38
CA ILE A 157 12.74 3.41 -12.68
C ILE A 157 12.88 3.17 -14.19
N LEU A 158 13.46 2.02 -14.54
CA LEU A 158 13.29 1.47 -15.88
C LEU A 158 11.84 1.00 -16.03
N LEU A 159 11.23 1.36 -17.16
CA LEU A 159 9.84 1.05 -17.44
C LEU A 159 9.75 0.00 -18.55
N ASP A 160 10.01 -1.24 -18.19
CA ASP A 160 9.76 -2.40 -19.02
C ASP A 160 8.32 -2.94 -18.86
N THR A 161 7.99 -3.99 -19.55
CA THR A 161 6.65 -4.60 -19.53
C THR A 161 6.26 -5.13 -18.14
N LEU A 162 7.24 -5.57 -17.35
CA LEU A 162 6.98 -6.10 -16.02
C LEU A 162 6.77 -4.96 -15.01
N SER A 163 7.67 -3.98 -14.98
CA SER A 163 7.54 -2.80 -14.12
C SER A 163 6.29 -1.97 -14.47
N ALA A 164 5.91 -1.90 -15.74
CA ALA A 164 4.65 -1.28 -16.15
C ALA A 164 3.42 -1.96 -15.53
N ARG A 165 3.43 -3.30 -15.38
CA ARG A 165 2.35 -4.05 -14.71
C ARG A 165 2.39 -3.89 -13.20
N ILE A 166 3.59 -3.89 -12.59
CA ILE A 166 3.76 -3.70 -11.15
C ILE A 166 3.25 -2.32 -10.71
N TYR A 167 3.54 -1.29 -11.50
CA TYR A 167 3.23 0.10 -11.15
C TYR A 167 2.07 0.69 -11.95
N ASP A 168 1.25 -0.11 -12.64
CA ASP A 168 0.16 0.36 -13.49
C ASP A 168 -0.80 1.32 -12.77
N ARG A 169 -1.18 0.98 -11.54
CA ARG A 169 -2.07 1.79 -10.70
C ARG A 169 -1.44 3.12 -10.27
N LEU A 170 -0.14 3.12 -10.00
CA LEU A 170 0.58 4.33 -9.62
C LEU A 170 0.72 5.27 -10.81
N ILE A 171 1.06 4.71 -11.96
CA ILE A 171 1.15 5.48 -13.22
C ILE A 171 -0.23 6.03 -13.60
N GLU A 172 -1.29 5.23 -13.47
CA GLU A 172 -2.67 5.70 -13.69
C GLU A 172 -3.03 6.84 -12.74
N TYR A 173 -2.70 6.71 -11.45
CA TYR A 173 -2.95 7.75 -10.46
C TYR A 173 -2.28 9.09 -10.83
N GLU A 174 -1.02 9.03 -11.30
CA GLU A 174 -0.24 10.24 -11.61
C GLU A 174 -0.53 10.83 -13.01
N CYS A 175 -0.95 9.98 -13.96
CA CYS A 175 -1.11 10.35 -15.36
C CYS A 175 -2.56 10.33 -15.85
N GLY A 176 -3.49 9.81 -15.03
CA GLY A 176 -4.92 9.68 -15.36
C GLY A 176 -5.27 8.51 -16.27
N LYS A 177 -4.26 7.77 -16.78
CA LYS A 177 -4.44 6.58 -17.63
C LYS A 177 -3.40 5.52 -17.29
N LYS A 178 -3.80 4.25 -17.39
CA LYS A 178 -2.86 3.12 -17.28
C LYS A 178 -1.85 3.12 -18.40
N PRO A 179 -0.63 2.62 -18.17
CA PRO A 179 0.32 2.35 -19.25
C PRO A 179 -0.26 1.28 -20.17
N VAL A 180 0.02 1.41 -21.45
CA VAL A 180 -0.36 0.43 -22.48
C VAL A 180 0.88 -0.32 -22.92
N ILE A 181 0.80 -1.65 -22.98
CA ILE A 181 1.88 -2.50 -23.45
C ILE A 181 1.51 -3.01 -24.85
N SER A 182 2.33 -2.71 -25.87
CA SER A 182 2.15 -3.20 -27.24
C SER A 182 3.51 -3.43 -27.87
N ASP A 183 3.65 -4.57 -28.56
CA ASP A 183 4.87 -4.97 -29.29
C ASP A 183 6.16 -4.86 -28.46
N GLY A 184 6.08 -5.22 -27.17
CA GLY A 184 7.21 -5.14 -26.24
C GLY A 184 7.53 -3.74 -25.71
N ASN A 185 6.86 -2.70 -26.22
CA ASN A 185 7.02 -1.32 -25.78
C ASN A 185 5.98 -0.91 -24.74
N VAL A 186 6.34 0.02 -23.87
CA VAL A 186 5.44 0.62 -22.88
C VAL A 186 5.10 2.05 -23.30
N TYR A 187 3.80 2.33 -23.36
CA TYR A 187 3.26 3.65 -23.70
C TYR A 187 2.64 4.30 -22.48
N VAL A 188 3.06 5.51 -22.15
CA VAL A 188 2.44 6.36 -21.14
C VAL A 188 1.89 7.60 -21.84
N ASN A 189 0.57 7.82 -21.74
CA ASN A 189 -0.14 8.89 -22.46
C ASN A 189 0.15 8.90 -23.97
N GLY A 190 0.26 7.72 -24.59
CA GLY A 190 0.49 7.55 -26.02
C GLY A 190 1.93 7.72 -26.49
N LEU A 191 2.88 7.97 -25.58
CA LEU A 191 4.30 8.09 -25.89
C LEU A 191 5.06 6.88 -25.35
N ILE A 192 5.99 6.33 -26.15
CA ILE A 192 6.92 5.27 -25.71
C ILE A 192 7.79 5.83 -24.60
N LYS A 193 7.93 5.05 -23.52
CA LYS A 193 8.76 5.40 -22.36
C LYS A 193 9.59 4.20 -21.92
N ASP A 194 10.90 4.39 -21.85
CA ASP A 194 11.84 3.42 -21.29
C ASP A 194 12.10 3.64 -19.80
N THR A 195 11.65 4.77 -19.28
CA THR A 195 11.77 5.13 -17.87
C THR A 195 10.55 5.89 -17.39
N TYR A 196 10.29 5.80 -16.08
CA TYR A 196 9.24 6.56 -15.41
C TYR A 196 9.79 7.26 -14.18
N THR A 197 9.43 8.54 -13.98
CA THR A 197 9.78 9.31 -12.79
C THR A 197 8.51 9.57 -11.99
N PHE A 198 8.48 9.08 -10.75
CA PHE A 198 7.32 9.22 -9.86
C PHE A 198 7.15 10.65 -9.37
N LYS A 199 5.91 11.09 -9.28
CA LYS A 199 5.54 12.45 -8.84
C LYS A 199 5.11 12.50 -7.38
N SER A 200 4.84 11.33 -6.77
CA SER A 200 4.33 11.18 -5.41
C SER A 200 5.17 10.21 -4.59
N ASN A 201 5.05 10.31 -3.26
CA ASN A 201 5.57 9.30 -2.34
C ASN A 201 4.55 8.18 -2.16
N TYR A 202 5.04 6.95 -2.03
CA TYR A 202 4.22 5.76 -1.82
C TYR A 202 4.68 4.99 -0.60
N TYR A 203 3.76 4.21 -0.03
CA TYR A 203 4.01 3.42 1.18
C TYR A 203 3.44 2.02 1.01
N PHE A 204 4.09 1.05 1.64
CA PHE A 204 3.57 -0.30 1.77
C PHE A 204 3.04 -0.51 3.19
N PHE A 205 1.76 -0.81 3.31
CA PHE A 205 1.10 -1.07 4.58
C PHE A 205 0.62 -2.52 4.69
N ALA A 206 0.72 -3.11 5.89
CA ALA A 206 0.15 -4.42 6.19
C ALA A 206 -0.64 -4.39 7.49
N GLY A 207 -1.62 -5.29 7.60
CA GLY A 207 -2.33 -5.51 8.86
C GLY A 207 -1.58 -6.46 9.76
N ASP A 208 -1.66 -6.23 11.06
CA ASP A 208 -1.03 -7.07 12.08
C ASP A 208 -1.62 -8.49 12.08
N ASN A 209 -2.90 -8.64 11.75
CA ASN A 209 -3.55 -9.93 11.49
C ASN A 209 -3.28 -10.37 10.05
N VAL A 210 -2.11 -10.97 9.81
CA VAL A 210 -1.59 -11.25 8.48
C VAL A 210 -2.54 -12.09 7.62
N LEU A 211 -3.28 -13.04 8.21
CA LEU A 211 -4.24 -13.88 7.48
C LEU A 211 -5.57 -13.20 7.18
N ASN A 212 -5.95 -12.21 7.99
CA ASN A 212 -7.25 -11.53 7.86
C ASN A 212 -7.07 -10.01 7.69
N SER A 213 -6.34 -9.61 6.66
CA SER A 213 -6.13 -8.20 6.35
C SER A 213 -6.17 -7.93 4.86
N LYS A 214 -7.02 -6.99 4.44
CA LYS A 214 -6.93 -6.35 3.13
C LYS A 214 -5.97 -5.18 3.26
N ASP A 215 -4.78 -5.30 2.65
CA ASP A 215 -3.69 -4.33 2.75
C ASP A 215 -2.87 -4.27 1.45
N SER A 216 -1.67 -3.65 1.47
CA SER A 216 -0.88 -3.43 0.27
C SER A 216 -0.52 -4.69 -0.50
N ARG A 217 -0.57 -5.86 0.11
CA ARG A 217 -0.44 -7.15 -0.62
C ARG A 217 -1.54 -7.34 -1.66
N TYR A 218 -2.70 -6.71 -1.47
CA TYR A 218 -3.88 -6.85 -2.33
C TYR A 218 -4.29 -5.54 -2.99
N ILE A 219 -4.11 -4.42 -2.30
CA ILE A 219 -4.47 -3.11 -2.85
C ILE A 219 -3.30 -2.41 -3.56
N GLY A 220 -2.06 -2.91 -3.41
CA GLY A 220 -0.86 -2.22 -3.92
C GLY A 220 -0.39 -1.08 -3.00
N LEU A 221 0.53 -0.27 -3.51
CA LEU A 221 1.12 0.83 -2.75
C LEU A 221 0.13 1.98 -2.54
N VAL A 222 0.20 2.62 -1.39
CA VAL A 222 -0.70 3.70 -0.98
C VAL A 222 -0.01 5.06 -1.20
N PRO A 223 -0.61 5.98 -1.98
CA PRO A 223 -0.08 7.32 -2.15
C PRO A 223 -0.10 8.11 -0.83
N GLU A 224 0.90 8.97 -0.62
CA GLU A 224 1.00 9.81 0.58
C GLU A 224 -0.25 10.67 0.80
N ASP A 225 -0.86 11.17 -0.27
CA ASP A 225 -2.06 12.01 -0.19
C ASP A 225 -3.27 11.30 0.42
N TYR A 226 -3.28 9.97 0.43
CA TYR A 226 -4.36 9.18 1.05
C TYR A 226 -4.21 9.01 2.55
N ILE A 227 -3.04 9.32 3.12
CA ILE A 227 -2.76 9.13 4.54
C ILE A 227 -3.38 10.28 5.34
N ILE A 228 -4.16 9.95 6.37
CA ILE A 228 -4.85 10.91 7.24
C ILE A 228 -3.96 11.32 8.41
N GLY A 229 -3.24 10.37 8.99
CA GLY A 229 -2.36 10.59 10.13
C GLY A 229 -1.83 9.30 10.73
N ILE A 230 -1.03 9.44 11.77
CA ILE A 230 -0.39 8.32 12.49
C ILE A 230 -1.13 8.11 13.80
N VAL A 231 -1.39 6.84 14.14
CA VAL A 231 -1.99 6.50 15.44
C VAL A 231 -0.97 6.82 16.53
N TRP A 232 -1.43 7.55 17.54
CA TRP A 232 -0.61 7.85 18.72
C TRP A 232 -0.46 6.57 19.55
N PRO A 233 0.78 6.21 19.99
CA PRO A 233 1.00 5.04 20.84
C PRO A 233 0.22 5.09 22.15
#